data_5e193e6de15593d5e4dea1d72224b8a8
#
_entry.id   5e193e6de15593d5e4dea1d72224b8a8
#
_cell.length_a   1.000
_cell.length_b   1.000
_cell.length_c   1.000
_cell.angle_alpha   90.00
_cell.angle_beta   90.00
_cell.angle_gamma   90.00
#
_symmetry.space_group_name_H-M   'P 1'
#
loop_
_entity.id
_entity.type
_entity.pdbx_description
1 polymer ?
#
loop_
_entity_poly.entity_id
_entity_poly.type
_entity_poly.pdbx_seq_one_letter_code
_entity_poly.pdbx_strand_id
1 'polypeptide(L)'
;RRLVSFGDKELKVRIVAILDYFSQSVLRGLHSYLFNTLKGISQDVTFDQGAFSSKIQDWKYFCSVDLTAATDRFPISVESLVLRGRFPDFYVSAWERVMVGIPFVYQSRTLKYGVGNPMGAYSSFASFALAHHYILYYCCQELGIS
;
A
#
# COMPACT_ATOMS: atom_id res chain seq x y z
N ARG A 1 6.76 4.73 -18.59
CA ARG A 1 5.75 4.68 -17.54
C ARG A 1 4.53 5.51 -17.93
N ARG A 2 3.35 5.01 -17.70
CA ARG A 2 2.12 5.71 -18.04
C ARG A 2 1.05 5.48 -16.97
N LEU A 3 0.13 6.42 -16.85
CA LEU A 3 -1.12 6.23 -16.12
C LEU A 3 -2.24 5.90 -17.12
N VAL A 4 -3.13 5.02 -16.72
CA VAL A 4 -4.30 4.63 -17.50
C VAL A 4 -5.53 4.72 -16.61
N SER A 5 -6.59 5.33 -17.11
CA SER A 5 -7.89 5.35 -16.43
C SER A 5 -8.81 4.30 -17.03
N PHE A 6 -9.55 3.60 -16.20
CA PHE A 6 -10.63 2.71 -16.63
C PHE A 6 -11.81 2.78 -15.65
N GLY A 7 -13.00 2.57 -16.19
CA GLY A 7 -14.22 2.48 -15.38
C GLY A 7 -14.30 1.15 -14.65
N ASP A 8 -14.62 1.19 -13.37
CA ASP A 8 -14.96 0.03 -12.58
C ASP A 8 -16.46 -0.27 -12.65
N LYS A 9 -16.86 -1.48 -12.31
CA LYS A 9 -18.27 -1.92 -12.26
C LYS A 9 -19.14 -1.05 -11.34
N GLU A 10 -18.52 -0.37 -10.37
CA GLU A 10 -19.18 0.55 -9.44
C GLU A 10 -19.29 1.99 -9.97
N LEU A 11 -19.16 2.24 -11.27
CA LEU A 11 -19.14 3.56 -11.89
C LEU A 11 -18.02 4.48 -11.40
N LYS A 12 -17.01 3.94 -10.74
CA LYS A 12 -15.81 4.67 -10.31
C LYS A 12 -14.75 4.64 -11.40
N VAL A 13 -14.03 5.73 -11.58
CA VAL A 13 -12.84 5.77 -12.43
C VAL A 13 -11.62 5.46 -11.58
N ARG A 14 -10.91 4.40 -11.94
CA ARG A 14 -9.63 4.04 -11.30
C ARG A 14 -8.47 4.46 -12.21
N ILE A 15 -7.45 5.04 -11.62
CA ILE A 15 -6.20 5.36 -12.30
C ILE A 15 -5.15 4.35 -11.88
N VAL A 16 -4.59 3.63 -12.86
CA VAL A 16 -3.57 2.62 -12.63
C VAL A 16 -2.27 3.03 -13.29
N ALA A 17 -1.19 2.87 -12.56
CA ALA A 17 0.15 3.11 -13.06
C ALA A 17 0.71 1.85 -13.75
N ILE A 18 1.15 2.01 -14.97
CA ILE A 18 1.87 0.99 -15.71
C ILE A 18 3.35 1.36 -15.71
N LEU A 19 4.12 0.60 -14.94
CA LEU A 19 5.56 0.72 -14.86
C LEU A 19 6.22 -0.07 -16.00
N ASP A 20 7.49 0.22 -16.23
CA ASP A 20 8.32 -0.56 -17.13
C ASP A 20 8.68 -1.94 -16.53
N TYR A 21 9.08 -2.87 -17.40
CA TYR A 21 9.42 -4.24 -17.03
C TYR A 21 10.52 -4.32 -15.97
N PHE A 22 11.58 -3.52 -16.11
CA PHE A 22 12.72 -3.57 -15.18
C PHE A 22 12.34 -3.08 -13.79
N SER A 23 11.57 -2.00 -13.71
CA SER A 23 11.04 -1.49 -12.44
C SER A 23 10.19 -2.53 -11.73
N GLN A 24 9.25 -3.17 -12.44
CA GLN A 24 8.41 -4.22 -11.85
C GLN A 24 9.25 -5.43 -11.40
N SER A 25 10.23 -5.84 -12.21
CA SER A 25 11.10 -6.96 -11.87
C SER A 25 11.89 -6.73 -10.59
N VAL A 26 12.45 -5.53 -10.42
CA VAL A 26 13.19 -5.15 -9.19
C VAL A 26 12.27 -5.10 -7.97
N LEU A 27 11.05 -4.59 -8.12
CA LEU A 27 10.08 -4.48 -7.02
C LEU A 27 9.49 -5.82 -6.59
N ARG A 28 9.55 -6.86 -7.43
CA ARG A 28 8.91 -8.15 -7.19
C ARG A 28 9.41 -8.85 -5.93
N GLY A 29 10.72 -8.78 -5.64
CA GLY A 29 11.31 -9.39 -4.45
C GLY A 29 10.73 -8.79 -3.16
N LEU A 30 10.74 -7.46 -3.07
CA LEU A 30 10.15 -6.74 -1.94
C LEU A 30 8.64 -7.02 -1.83
N HIS A 31 7.92 -6.99 -2.95
CA HIS A 31 6.49 -7.30 -2.99
C HIS A 31 6.18 -8.66 -2.35
N SER A 32 6.89 -9.71 -2.76
CA SER A 32 6.69 -11.06 -2.22
C SER A 32 7.03 -11.14 -0.72
N TYR A 33 8.10 -10.47 -0.30
CA TYR A 33 8.47 -10.38 1.11
C TYR A 33 7.38 -9.73 1.95
N LEU A 34 6.87 -8.57 1.53
CA LEU A 34 5.84 -7.83 2.26
C LEU A 34 4.52 -8.60 2.35
N PHE A 35 4.09 -9.25 1.25
CA PHE A 35 2.89 -10.09 1.29
C PHE A 35 3.05 -11.29 2.22
N ASN A 36 4.22 -11.90 2.27
CA ASN A 36 4.48 -12.97 3.24
C ASN A 36 4.48 -12.45 4.69
N THR A 37 4.94 -11.21 4.91
CA THR A 37 4.84 -10.56 6.22
C THR A 37 3.39 -10.32 6.62
N LEU A 38 2.55 -9.81 5.71
CA LEU A 38 1.11 -9.60 5.96
C LEU A 38 0.38 -10.89 6.35
N LYS A 39 0.72 -12.02 5.74
CA LYS A 39 0.15 -13.33 6.13
C LYS A 39 0.39 -13.70 7.59
N GLY A 40 1.44 -13.19 8.20
CA GLY A 40 1.76 -13.39 9.61
C GLY A 40 0.99 -12.49 10.58
N ILE A 41 0.29 -11.47 10.08
CA ILE A 41 -0.50 -10.53 10.90
C ILE A 41 -1.91 -11.08 11.05
N SER A 42 -2.29 -11.42 12.28
CA SER A 42 -3.59 -12.03 12.56
C SER A 42 -4.79 -11.16 12.21
N GLN A 43 -4.63 -9.84 12.21
CA GLN A 43 -5.65 -8.86 11.87
C GLN A 43 -5.76 -8.60 10.36
N ASP A 44 -4.76 -9.03 9.58
CA ASP A 44 -4.78 -8.89 8.13
C ASP A 44 -5.70 -9.93 7.49
N VAL A 45 -6.59 -9.48 6.63
CA VAL A 45 -7.53 -10.34 5.89
C VAL A 45 -7.35 -10.23 4.36
N THR A 46 -6.19 -9.73 3.93
CA THR A 46 -5.86 -9.58 2.51
C THR A 46 -6.04 -10.88 1.71
N PHE A 47 -5.73 -12.02 2.33
CA PHE A 47 -5.79 -13.34 1.69
C PHE A 47 -7.04 -14.15 2.03
N ASP A 48 -7.70 -13.82 3.13
CA ASP A 48 -8.92 -14.53 3.58
C ASP A 48 -9.90 -13.52 4.22
N GLN A 49 -10.68 -12.88 3.39
CA GLN A 49 -11.70 -11.93 3.85
C GLN A 49 -12.82 -12.62 4.66
N GLY A 50 -13.05 -13.91 4.44
CA GLY A 50 -14.04 -14.69 5.19
C GLY A 50 -13.64 -14.92 6.65
N ALA A 51 -12.35 -15.01 6.95
CA ALA A 51 -11.85 -15.19 8.31
C ALA A 51 -12.25 -14.05 9.26
N PHE A 52 -12.51 -12.85 8.75
CA PHE A 52 -12.94 -11.71 9.55
C PHE A 52 -14.25 -12.00 10.30
N SER A 53 -15.23 -12.59 9.63
CA SER A 53 -16.55 -12.88 10.21
C SER A 53 -16.47 -13.75 11.45
N SER A 54 -15.59 -14.75 11.46
CA SER A 54 -15.43 -15.64 12.62
C SER A 54 -14.76 -14.94 13.81
N LYS A 55 -13.89 -13.97 13.55
CA LYS A 55 -13.17 -13.24 14.59
C LYS A 55 -14.02 -12.22 15.35
N ILE A 56 -15.12 -11.77 14.75
CA ILE A 56 -15.96 -10.68 15.27
C ILE A 56 -17.31 -11.15 15.79
N GLN A 57 -17.59 -12.45 15.81
CA GLN A 57 -18.93 -12.99 16.16
C GLN A 57 -19.46 -12.51 17.51
N ASP A 58 -18.60 -12.33 18.48
CA ASP A 58 -18.96 -11.91 19.84
C ASP A 58 -18.87 -10.38 20.08
N TRP A 59 -18.53 -9.62 19.05
CA TRP A 59 -18.39 -8.18 19.18
C TRP A 59 -19.75 -7.49 19.13
N LYS A 60 -19.99 -6.58 20.09
CA LYS A 60 -21.25 -5.84 20.20
C LYS A 60 -21.26 -4.53 19.42
N TYR A 61 -20.06 -3.98 19.14
CA TYR A 61 -19.91 -2.68 18.50
C TYR A 61 -18.93 -2.79 17.35
N PHE A 62 -19.27 -2.17 16.24
CA PHE A 62 -18.46 -2.16 15.01
C PHE A 62 -18.28 -0.72 14.53
N CYS A 63 -17.09 -0.40 14.12
CA CYS A 63 -16.79 0.82 13.38
C CYS A 63 -16.04 0.42 12.10
N SER A 64 -16.64 0.71 10.95
CA SER A 64 -16.01 0.46 9.66
C SER A 64 -15.54 1.78 9.07
N VAL A 65 -14.29 1.81 8.63
CA VAL A 65 -13.66 2.97 8.00
C VAL A 65 -13.15 2.57 6.63
N ASP A 66 -13.47 3.36 5.61
CA ASP A 66 -12.95 3.20 4.25
C ASP A 66 -12.03 4.37 3.88
N LEU A 67 -10.89 4.07 3.29
CA LEU A 67 -9.91 5.06 2.88
C LEU A 67 -10.10 5.39 1.40
N THR A 68 -10.52 6.60 1.11
CA THR A 68 -10.67 7.08 -0.27
C THR A 68 -9.31 7.24 -0.94
N ALA A 69 -9.12 6.58 -2.10
CA ALA A 69 -7.87 6.60 -2.87
C ALA A 69 -6.63 6.31 -2.00
N ALA A 70 -6.69 5.20 -1.24
CA ALA A 70 -5.76 4.87 -0.19
C ALA A 70 -4.28 4.97 -0.62
N THR A 71 -3.87 4.26 -1.68
CA THR A 71 -2.48 4.26 -2.16
C THR A 71 -2.03 5.61 -2.73
N ASP A 72 -2.93 6.39 -3.34
CA ASP A 72 -2.59 7.70 -3.89
C ASP A 72 -2.42 8.78 -2.80
N ARG A 73 -3.05 8.60 -1.65
CA ARG A 73 -3.14 9.63 -0.58
C ARG A 73 -2.38 9.27 0.69
N PHE A 74 -2.09 8.01 0.92
CA PHE A 74 -1.29 7.59 2.07
C PHE A 74 0.17 7.99 1.83
N PRO A 75 0.81 8.74 2.76
CA PRO A 75 2.15 9.27 2.52
C PRO A 75 3.20 8.17 2.35
N ILE A 76 3.88 8.15 1.21
CA ILE A 76 4.98 7.22 0.94
C ILE A 76 6.12 7.37 1.96
N SER A 77 6.28 8.56 2.54
CA SER A 77 7.26 8.80 3.61
C SER A 77 7.00 7.97 4.87
N VAL A 78 5.73 7.70 5.20
CA VAL A 78 5.36 6.82 6.32
C VAL A 78 5.67 5.37 5.97
N GLU A 79 5.36 4.94 4.75
CA GLU A 79 5.72 3.60 4.27
C GLU A 79 7.25 3.40 4.32
N SER A 80 8.00 4.39 3.86
CA SER A 80 9.46 4.39 3.92
C SER A 80 10.00 4.30 5.34
N LEU A 81 9.40 5.03 6.28
CA LEU A 81 9.78 4.96 7.68
C LEU A 81 9.62 3.53 8.24
N VAL A 82 8.49 2.90 7.96
CA VAL A 82 8.24 1.50 8.38
C VAL A 82 9.24 0.54 7.72
N LEU A 83 9.52 0.72 6.43
CA LEU A 83 10.49 -0.12 5.72
C LEU A 83 11.92 0.05 6.26
N ARG A 84 12.32 1.26 6.69
CA ARG A 84 13.63 1.54 7.32
C ARG A 84 13.82 0.80 8.64
N GLY A 85 12.76 0.41 9.31
CA GLY A 85 12.84 -0.47 10.46
C GLY A 85 13.37 -1.88 10.15
N ARG A 86 13.39 -2.27 8.86
CA ARG A 86 13.82 -3.62 8.42
C ARG A 86 14.90 -3.60 7.34
N PHE A 87 14.95 -2.58 6.51
CA PHE A 87 15.85 -2.48 5.36
C PHE A 87 16.80 -1.28 5.51
N PRO A 88 18.03 -1.36 4.97
CA PRO A 88 18.97 -0.24 4.98
C PRO A 88 18.42 0.98 4.23
N ASP A 89 18.82 2.18 4.66
CA ASP A 89 18.38 3.46 4.08
C ASP A 89 18.57 3.54 2.58
N PHE A 90 19.71 3.07 2.07
CA PHE A 90 19.99 3.11 0.62
C PHE A 90 18.97 2.28 -0.18
N TYR A 91 18.52 1.14 0.38
CA TYR A 91 17.54 0.28 -0.27
C TYR A 91 16.17 0.95 -0.31
N VAL A 92 15.72 1.51 0.82
CA VAL A 92 14.42 2.21 0.91
C VAL A 92 14.42 3.45 0.03
N SER A 93 15.50 4.22 0.00
CA SER A 93 15.64 5.39 -0.88
C SER A 93 15.63 4.99 -2.37
N ALA A 94 16.24 3.86 -2.73
CA ALA A 94 16.14 3.31 -4.08
C ALA A 94 14.72 2.87 -4.42
N TRP A 95 14.02 2.22 -3.50
CA TRP A 95 12.62 1.85 -3.64
C TRP A 95 11.72 3.08 -3.87
N GLU A 96 11.83 4.12 -3.04
CA GLU A 96 11.10 5.39 -3.22
C GLU A 96 11.35 5.99 -4.61
N ARG A 97 12.60 6.01 -5.05
CA ARG A 97 12.97 6.53 -6.37
C ARG A 97 12.31 5.73 -7.50
N VAL A 98 12.28 4.40 -7.38
CA VAL A 98 11.60 3.54 -8.35
C VAL A 98 10.11 3.75 -8.30
N MET A 99 9.49 3.93 -7.14
CA MET A 99 8.04 4.13 -7.01
C MET A 99 7.60 5.48 -7.57
N VAL A 100 8.15 6.58 -7.06
CA VAL A 100 7.62 7.93 -7.31
C VAL A 100 8.62 8.91 -7.93
N GLY A 101 9.90 8.59 -7.96
CA GLY A 101 10.94 9.49 -8.48
C GLY A 101 10.93 9.65 -10.00
N ILE A 102 10.42 8.64 -10.73
CA ILE A 102 10.33 8.64 -12.19
C ILE A 102 8.91 9.03 -12.61
N PRO A 103 8.73 10.08 -13.41
CA PRO A 103 7.41 10.57 -13.78
C PRO A 103 6.64 9.59 -14.67
N PHE A 104 5.32 9.77 -14.71
CA PHE A 104 4.37 9.04 -15.54
C PHE A 104 3.78 9.97 -16.60
N VAL A 105 3.44 9.42 -17.77
CA VAL A 105 2.71 10.14 -18.82
C VAL A 105 1.23 9.79 -18.72
N TYR A 106 0.38 10.81 -18.77
CA TYR A 106 -1.08 10.68 -18.84
C TYR A 106 -1.63 11.75 -19.79
N GLN A 107 -2.32 11.34 -20.85
CA GLN A 107 -2.91 12.26 -21.85
C GLN A 107 -1.94 13.38 -22.29
N SER A 108 -0.72 13.01 -22.68
CA SER A 108 0.35 13.93 -23.10
C SER A 108 0.91 14.85 -22.00
N ARG A 109 0.51 14.68 -20.75
CA ARG A 109 1.07 15.39 -19.59
C ARG A 109 2.02 14.49 -18.82
N THR A 110 3.07 15.09 -18.29
CA THR A 110 4.01 14.42 -17.38
C THR A 110 3.59 14.71 -15.94
N LEU A 111 3.33 13.65 -15.16
CA LEU A 111 2.85 13.73 -13.79
C LEU A 111 3.78 12.97 -12.84
N LYS A 112 3.87 13.44 -11.61
CA LYS A 112 4.55 12.74 -10.50
C LYS A 112 3.60 12.57 -9.34
N TYR A 113 3.77 11.48 -8.60
CA TYR A 113 3.12 11.32 -7.30
C TYR A 113 3.71 12.32 -6.31
N GLY A 114 2.84 13.07 -5.62
CA GLY A 114 3.25 14.08 -4.64
C GLY A 114 3.15 13.60 -3.20
N VAL A 115 2.29 12.61 -2.92
CA VAL A 115 2.01 12.13 -1.56
C VAL A 115 2.16 10.62 -1.48
N GLY A 116 1.31 9.90 -2.20
CA GLY A 116 1.22 8.44 -2.13
C GLY A 116 2.10 7.72 -3.15
N ASN A 117 1.75 6.50 -3.44
CA ASN A 117 2.46 5.62 -4.35
C ASN A 117 1.55 5.07 -5.47
N PRO A 118 2.12 4.62 -6.61
CA PRO A 118 1.36 4.25 -7.78
C PRO A 118 0.61 2.92 -7.63
N MET A 119 -0.71 2.95 -7.68
CA MET A 119 -1.53 1.75 -7.80
C MET A 119 -1.18 1.01 -9.10
N GLY A 120 -0.76 -0.26 -9.01
CA GLY A 120 -0.29 -1.09 -10.12
C GLY A 120 1.20 -1.40 -10.09
N ALA A 121 1.99 -0.67 -9.28
CA ALA A 121 3.37 -1.05 -8.98
C ALA A 121 3.41 -2.23 -8.01
N TYR A 122 4.32 -3.18 -8.23
CA TYR A 122 4.64 -4.17 -7.20
C TYR A 122 5.07 -3.47 -5.92
N SER A 123 4.73 -4.06 -4.78
CA SER A 123 4.87 -3.53 -3.41
C SER A 123 3.93 -2.39 -3.02
N SER A 124 3.28 -1.68 -3.93
CA SER A 124 2.39 -0.55 -3.62
C SER A 124 1.36 -0.87 -2.52
N PHE A 125 0.49 -1.84 -2.77
CA PHE A 125 -0.53 -2.24 -1.79
C PHE A 125 0.10 -2.83 -0.53
N ALA A 126 1.11 -3.68 -0.67
CA ALA A 126 1.68 -4.40 0.47
C ALA A 126 2.44 -3.47 1.44
N SER A 127 3.17 -2.46 0.93
CA SER A 127 3.84 -1.47 1.77
C SER A 127 2.83 -0.57 2.47
N PHE A 128 1.79 -0.12 1.76
CA PHE A 128 0.68 0.61 2.34
C PHE A 128 0.00 -0.19 3.47
N ALA A 129 -0.41 -1.44 3.20
CA ALA A 129 -1.10 -2.29 4.18
C ALA A 129 -0.25 -2.50 5.43
N LEU A 130 1.05 -2.80 5.27
CA LEU A 130 1.95 -2.96 6.39
C LEU A 130 2.10 -1.68 7.21
N ALA A 131 2.27 -0.53 6.55
CA ALA A 131 2.38 0.76 7.21
C ALA A 131 1.08 1.13 7.96
N HIS A 132 -0.08 0.83 7.37
CA HIS A 132 -1.37 1.01 8.01
C HIS A 132 -1.52 0.15 9.27
N HIS A 133 -1.17 -1.14 9.21
CA HIS A 133 -1.14 -2.01 10.39
C HIS A 133 -0.23 -1.47 11.48
N TYR A 134 0.95 -0.98 11.10
CA TYR A 134 1.90 -0.41 12.05
C TYR A 134 1.33 0.83 12.77
N ILE A 135 0.66 1.74 12.03
CA ILE A 135 0.00 2.91 12.62
C ILE A 135 -1.09 2.48 13.61
N LEU A 136 -1.96 1.53 13.21
CA LEU A 136 -3.01 1.03 14.11
C LEU A 136 -2.42 0.40 15.36
N TYR A 137 -1.40 -0.43 15.22
CA TYR A 137 -0.69 -1.03 16.35
C TYR A 137 -0.11 0.06 17.28
N TYR A 138 0.56 1.06 16.71
CA TYR A 138 1.11 2.17 17.49
C TYR A 138 0.01 2.94 18.24
N CYS A 139 -1.09 3.26 17.59
CA CYS A 139 -2.24 3.91 18.24
C CYS A 139 -2.81 3.06 19.39
N CYS A 140 -2.94 1.74 19.20
CA CYS A 140 -3.40 0.85 20.26
C CYS A 140 -2.45 0.87 21.46
N GLN A 141 -1.13 0.84 21.23
CA GLN A 141 -0.14 0.92 22.31
C GLN A 141 -0.24 2.23 23.08
N GLU A 142 -0.35 3.37 22.39
CA GLU A 142 -0.50 4.70 23.04
C GLU A 142 -1.79 4.82 23.87
N LEU A 143 -2.85 4.13 23.45
CA LEU A 143 -4.15 4.11 24.14
C LEU A 143 -4.27 3.01 25.20
N GLY A 144 -3.24 2.16 25.37
CA GLY A 144 -3.29 1.02 26.28
C GLY A 144 -4.31 -0.05 25.89
N ILE A 145 -4.61 -0.18 24.59
CA ILE A 145 -5.52 -1.19 24.02
C ILE A 145 -4.68 -2.38 23.56
N SER A 146 -5.01 -3.56 24.06
CA SER A 146 -4.36 -4.83 23.70
C SER A 146 -5.15 -5.62 22.67
#